data_728d92b313e854e4547e8d8011e1bfea
#
_entry.id   728d92b313e854e4547e8d8011e1bfea
#
_cell.length_a   1.000
_cell.length_b   1.000
_cell.length_c   1.000
_cell.angle_alpha   90.00
_cell.angle_beta   90.00
_cell.angle_gamma   90.00
#
_symmetry.space_group_name_H-M   'P 1'
#
loop_
_entity.id
_entity.type
_entity.pdbx_description
1 polymer ?
#
loop_
_entity_poly.entity_id
_entity_poly.type
_entity_poly.pdbx_seq_one_letter_code
_entity_poly.pdbx_strand_id
1 'polypeptide(L)'
;MRKAIPRASRLRPTKEVSVMAWIEDAASSVLLVRQAAGLKLWTLPGGKVKKGESLVKALKREVREETGLRIQVGSLLGVLDRRDKDAITLLFAAIPSQASNKAKRKQNEIKKATFQSSLPNKASPSAKYFWSARRSPVKKAPKIRASTHQLPTALL
;
A
#
# COMPACT_ATOMS: atom_id res chain seq x y z
N MET A 1 -7.19 -37.99 39.27
CA MET A 1 -7.86 -37.28 38.14
C MET A 1 -7.06 -36.01 37.79
N ARG A 2 -6.30 -36.02 36.71
CA ARG A 2 -5.61 -34.80 36.24
C ARG A 2 -6.58 -34.00 35.38
N LYS A 3 -7.00 -32.81 35.84
CA LYS A 3 -7.79 -31.87 35.05
C LYS A 3 -6.97 -31.47 33.82
N ALA A 4 -7.47 -31.78 32.64
CA ALA A 4 -6.90 -31.29 31.40
C ALA A 4 -7.00 -29.76 31.36
N ILE A 5 -5.86 -29.09 31.29
CA ILE A 5 -5.78 -27.63 31.05
C ILE A 5 -6.34 -27.40 29.64
N PRO A 6 -7.36 -26.51 29.48
CA PRO A 6 -7.86 -26.17 28.16
C PRO A 6 -6.70 -25.66 27.30
N ARG A 7 -6.51 -26.23 26.12
CA ARG A 7 -5.60 -25.72 25.10
C ARG A 7 -5.99 -24.26 24.87
N ALA A 8 -5.26 -23.32 25.45
CA ALA A 8 -5.41 -21.92 25.12
C ALA A 8 -5.36 -21.82 23.59
N SER A 9 -6.44 -21.36 23.00
CA SER A 9 -6.50 -21.12 21.56
C SER A 9 -5.34 -20.17 21.29
N ARG A 10 -4.29 -20.65 20.61
CA ARG A 10 -3.21 -19.80 20.14
C ARG A 10 -3.86 -18.83 19.16
N LEU A 11 -4.19 -17.63 19.65
CA LEU A 11 -4.60 -16.51 18.82
C LEU A 11 -3.52 -16.35 17.76
N ARG A 12 -3.85 -16.65 16.52
CA ARG A 12 -2.92 -16.42 15.41
C ARG A 12 -2.68 -14.92 15.34
N PRO A 13 -1.43 -14.46 15.29
CA PRO A 13 -1.16 -13.04 15.14
C PRO A 13 -1.83 -12.56 13.85
N THR A 14 -2.71 -11.56 13.98
CA THR A 14 -3.39 -10.95 12.85
C THR A 14 -2.78 -9.59 12.61
N LYS A 15 -2.31 -9.33 11.39
CA LYS A 15 -1.86 -8.00 10.97
C LYS A 15 -2.95 -7.32 10.15
N GLU A 16 -3.16 -6.04 10.40
CA GLU A 16 -3.98 -5.21 9.53
C GLU A 16 -3.27 -5.04 8.19
N VAL A 17 -3.98 -5.24 7.09
CA VAL A 17 -3.45 -5.08 5.74
C VAL A 17 -4.01 -3.80 5.11
N SER A 18 -3.12 -2.95 4.62
CA SER A 18 -3.45 -1.75 3.87
C SER A 18 -2.79 -1.76 2.49
N VAL A 19 -3.41 -1.11 1.53
CA VAL A 19 -2.90 -0.95 0.16
C VAL A 19 -2.80 0.52 -0.18
N MET A 20 -1.76 0.90 -0.94
CA MET A 20 -1.54 2.26 -1.42
C MET A 20 -1.19 2.25 -2.91
N ALA A 21 -1.57 3.29 -3.63
CA ALA A 21 -1.26 3.48 -5.04
C ALA A 21 -0.17 4.53 -5.24
N TRP A 22 0.82 4.20 -6.06
CA TRP A 22 1.75 5.15 -6.64
C TRP A 22 1.27 5.51 -8.03
N ILE A 23 0.77 6.73 -8.20
CA ILE A 23 0.21 7.22 -9.45
C ILE A 23 0.99 8.46 -9.84
N GLU A 24 1.71 8.40 -10.95
CA GLU A 24 2.45 9.53 -11.52
C GLU A 24 1.73 10.13 -12.72
N ASP A 25 1.86 11.43 -12.88
CA ASP A 25 1.49 12.14 -14.11
C ASP A 25 2.67 12.23 -15.10
N ALA A 26 2.43 12.83 -16.26
CA ALA A 26 3.46 13.00 -17.31
C ALA A 26 4.67 13.89 -16.85
N ALA A 27 4.49 14.71 -15.82
CA ALA A 27 5.54 15.53 -15.23
C ALA A 27 6.25 14.84 -14.07
N SER A 28 6.05 13.53 -13.87
CA SER A 28 6.57 12.74 -12.74
C SER A 28 6.12 13.27 -11.37
N SER A 29 5.01 13.98 -11.31
CA SER A 29 4.37 14.34 -10.05
C SER A 29 3.50 13.18 -9.56
N VAL A 30 3.47 12.98 -8.24
CA VAL A 30 2.76 11.86 -7.60
C VAL A 30 1.44 12.33 -7.01
N LEU A 31 0.38 11.58 -7.24
CA LEU A 31 -0.92 11.86 -6.66
C LEU A 31 -0.89 11.63 -5.15
N LEU A 32 -1.15 12.68 -4.40
CA LEU A 32 -1.32 12.66 -2.95
C LEU A 32 -2.73 13.08 -2.56
N VAL A 33 -3.19 12.54 -1.45
CA VAL A 33 -4.45 12.92 -0.80
C VAL A 33 -4.17 13.51 0.57
N ARG A 34 -4.96 14.52 0.98
CA ARG A 34 -4.87 15.13 2.29
C ARG A 34 -6.06 14.72 3.14
N GLN A 35 -5.81 14.13 4.28
CA GLN A 35 -6.83 13.73 5.24
C GLN A 35 -7.66 14.94 5.71
N ALA A 36 -8.97 14.76 5.86
CA ALA A 36 -9.88 15.80 6.34
C ALA A 36 -9.85 15.92 7.87
N ALA A 37 -9.60 14.83 8.58
CA ALA A 37 -9.63 14.74 10.04
C ALA A 37 -8.27 14.34 10.64
N GLY A 38 -8.18 14.34 11.95
CA GLY A 38 -6.96 13.98 12.69
C GLY A 38 -5.80 14.93 12.42
N LEU A 39 -4.63 14.38 12.16
CA LEU A 39 -3.41 15.15 11.89
C LEU A 39 -3.40 15.84 10.53
N LYS A 40 -4.42 15.63 9.71
CA LYS A 40 -4.55 16.19 8.34
C LYS A 40 -3.30 16.01 7.48
N LEU A 41 -2.74 14.80 7.55
CA LEU A 41 -1.51 14.43 6.85
C LEU A 41 -1.77 14.26 5.34
N TRP A 42 -0.73 14.52 4.57
CA TRP A 42 -0.66 14.08 3.18
C TRP A 42 -0.23 12.61 3.12
N THR A 43 -0.88 11.83 2.27
CA THR A 43 -0.58 10.41 2.09
C THR A 43 -0.79 9.99 0.63
N LEU A 44 -0.23 8.84 0.26
CA LEU A 44 -0.61 8.18 -0.98
C LEU A 44 -2.07 7.71 -0.89
N PRO A 45 -2.84 7.75 -1.99
CA PRO A 45 -4.21 7.25 -1.98
C PRO A 45 -4.24 5.75 -1.70
N GLY A 46 -5.16 5.32 -0.85
CA GLY A 46 -5.30 3.94 -0.42
C GLY A 46 -5.85 3.80 0.98
N GLY A 47 -6.02 2.58 1.44
CA GLY A 47 -6.59 2.30 2.75
C GLY A 47 -6.60 0.83 3.13
N LYS A 48 -7.43 0.48 4.10
CA LYS A 48 -7.52 -0.86 4.67
C LYS A 48 -8.22 -1.84 3.74
N VAL A 49 -7.69 -3.04 3.68
CA VAL A 49 -8.33 -4.17 2.99
C VAL A 49 -9.44 -4.71 3.87
N LYS A 50 -10.66 -4.82 3.35
CA LYS A 50 -11.79 -5.38 4.08
C LYS A 50 -11.74 -6.92 4.06
N LYS A 51 -12.36 -7.56 5.05
CA LYS A 51 -12.46 -9.02 5.09
C LYS A 51 -13.11 -9.55 3.79
N GLY A 52 -12.47 -10.52 3.16
CA GLY A 52 -12.93 -11.14 1.90
C GLY A 52 -12.67 -10.29 0.65
N GLU A 53 -12.04 -9.11 0.78
CA GLU A 53 -11.71 -8.26 -0.34
C GLU A 53 -10.29 -8.58 -0.86
N SER A 54 -10.11 -8.65 -2.19
CA SER A 54 -8.76 -8.78 -2.75
C SER A 54 -8.01 -7.44 -2.69
N LEU A 55 -6.66 -7.49 -2.64
CA LEU A 55 -5.81 -6.29 -2.60
C LEU A 55 -6.13 -5.31 -3.74
N VAL A 56 -6.31 -5.85 -4.96
CA VAL A 56 -6.62 -5.05 -6.15
C VAL A 56 -8.00 -4.40 -6.04
N LYS A 57 -9.01 -5.12 -5.54
CA LYS A 57 -10.36 -4.54 -5.32
C LYS A 57 -10.31 -3.45 -4.26
N ALA A 58 -9.63 -3.68 -3.14
CA ALA A 58 -9.44 -2.69 -2.07
C ALA A 58 -8.79 -1.42 -2.63
N LEU A 59 -7.69 -1.55 -3.37
CA LEU A 59 -6.98 -0.41 -3.92
C LEU A 59 -7.84 0.40 -4.91
N LYS A 60 -8.54 -0.28 -5.82
CA LYS A 60 -9.45 0.39 -6.77
C LYS A 60 -10.59 1.11 -6.05
N ARG A 61 -11.15 0.51 -5.01
CA ARG A 61 -12.21 1.11 -4.18
C ARG A 61 -11.70 2.36 -3.47
N GLU A 62 -10.58 2.25 -2.74
CA GLU A 62 -10.03 3.37 -1.95
C GLU A 62 -9.63 4.55 -2.86
N VAL A 63 -8.89 4.30 -3.94
CA VAL A 63 -8.50 5.37 -4.88
C VAL A 63 -9.73 6.06 -5.46
N ARG A 64 -10.77 5.29 -5.84
CA ARG A 64 -12.01 5.88 -6.35
C ARG A 64 -12.74 6.70 -5.30
N GLU A 65 -12.82 6.23 -4.07
CA GLU A 65 -13.48 6.92 -2.95
C GLU A 65 -12.76 8.22 -2.58
N GLU A 66 -11.42 8.21 -2.57
CA GLU A 66 -10.61 9.34 -2.15
C GLU A 66 -10.38 10.39 -3.25
N THR A 67 -10.22 9.95 -4.49
CA THR A 67 -9.80 10.83 -5.61
C THR A 67 -10.84 10.98 -6.71
N GLY A 68 -11.80 10.07 -6.78
CA GLY A 68 -12.75 9.96 -7.89
C GLY A 68 -12.18 9.24 -9.13
N LEU A 69 -10.90 8.87 -9.12
CA LEU A 69 -10.25 8.22 -10.27
C LEU A 69 -10.58 6.73 -10.32
N ARG A 70 -10.75 6.21 -11.52
CA ARG A 70 -10.65 4.77 -11.79
C ARG A 70 -9.23 4.48 -12.21
N ILE A 71 -8.67 3.36 -11.75
CA ILE A 71 -7.29 2.98 -12.02
C ILE A 71 -7.17 1.56 -12.56
N GLN A 72 -6.11 1.35 -13.33
CA GLN A 72 -5.54 0.03 -13.60
C GLN A 72 -4.38 -0.16 -12.61
N VAL A 73 -4.41 -1.28 -11.89
CA VAL A 73 -3.38 -1.63 -10.91
C VAL A 73 -2.29 -2.42 -11.62
N GLY A 74 -1.06 -1.98 -11.46
CA GLY A 74 0.14 -2.61 -12.00
C GLY A 74 0.87 -3.46 -10.96
N SER A 75 2.20 -3.45 -11.04
CA SER A 75 3.07 -4.27 -10.19
C SER A 75 3.12 -3.79 -8.73
N LEU A 76 3.41 -4.72 -7.82
CA LEU A 76 3.79 -4.41 -6.44
C LEU A 76 5.15 -3.71 -6.44
N LEU A 77 5.22 -2.52 -5.85
CA LEU A 77 6.41 -1.68 -5.80
C LEU A 77 7.15 -1.78 -4.46
N GLY A 78 6.45 -2.16 -3.39
CA GLY A 78 7.05 -2.25 -2.08
C GLY A 78 6.11 -2.73 -1.00
N VAL A 79 6.71 -3.16 0.11
CA VAL A 79 6.01 -3.62 1.32
C VAL A 79 6.62 -2.90 2.51
N LEU A 80 5.78 -2.36 3.37
CA LEU A 80 6.17 -1.76 4.65
C LEU A 80 5.54 -2.56 5.79
N ASP A 81 6.38 -3.28 6.55
CA ASP A 81 5.97 -3.93 7.79
C ASP A 81 5.99 -2.93 8.95
N ARG A 82 4.82 -2.59 9.44
CA ARG A 82 4.58 -1.66 10.54
C ARG A 82 4.44 -2.44 11.84
N ARG A 83 5.57 -2.82 12.45
CA ARG A 83 5.58 -3.55 13.73
C ARG A 83 4.94 -2.76 14.87
N ASP A 84 5.07 -1.43 14.84
CA ASP A 84 4.49 -0.50 15.82
C ASP A 84 2.96 -0.47 15.81
N LYS A 85 2.33 -0.97 14.74
CA LYS A 85 0.87 -0.98 14.54
C LYS A 85 0.29 -2.34 14.19
N ASP A 86 1.11 -3.38 14.24
CA ASP A 86 0.71 -4.73 13.81
C ASP A 86 0.06 -4.72 12.41
N ALA A 87 0.68 -3.98 11.47
CA ALA A 87 0.12 -3.72 10.15
C ALA A 87 1.15 -3.91 9.04
N ILE A 88 0.67 -4.32 7.87
CA ILE A 88 1.44 -4.38 6.62
C ILE A 88 0.80 -3.43 5.62
N THR A 89 1.62 -2.60 4.98
CA THR A 89 1.19 -1.73 3.89
C THR A 89 1.87 -2.14 2.59
N LEU A 90 1.08 -2.40 1.56
CA LEU A 90 1.57 -2.75 0.22
C LEU A 90 1.39 -1.56 -0.73
N LEU A 91 2.46 -1.23 -1.47
CA LEU A 91 2.44 -0.18 -2.48
C LEU A 91 2.39 -0.79 -3.88
N PHE A 92 1.44 -0.37 -4.68
CA PHE A 92 1.29 -0.78 -6.08
C PHE A 92 1.49 0.40 -7.03
N ALA A 93 2.10 0.14 -8.19
CA ALA A 93 1.99 1.05 -9.33
C ALA A 93 0.54 1.09 -9.80
N ALA A 94 0.07 2.25 -10.20
CA ALA A 94 -1.23 2.37 -10.82
C ALA A 94 -1.26 3.52 -11.83
N ILE A 95 -2.09 3.37 -12.86
CA ILE A 95 -2.34 4.40 -13.87
C ILE A 95 -3.83 4.73 -13.91
N PRO A 96 -4.21 6.00 -14.16
CA PRO A 96 -5.60 6.36 -14.37
C PRO A 96 -6.17 5.62 -15.59
N SER A 97 -7.36 5.05 -15.45
CA SER A 97 -8.11 4.50 -16.57
C SER A 97 -8.81 5.64 -17.31
N GLN A 98 -8.79 5.63 -18.66
CA GLN A 98 -9.35 6.69 -19.50
C GLN A 98 -10.86 6.95 -19.30
N ALA A 99 -11.59 6.05 -18.66
CA ALA A 99 -13.02 6.20 -18.34
C ALA A 99 -13.25 6.82 -16.96
N SER A 100 -12.60 7.93 -16.65
CA SER A 100 -12.77 8.62 -15.37
C SER A 100 -13.96 9.59 -15.43
N ASN A 101 -15.18 9.09 -15.33
CA ASN A 101 -16.32 9.92 -14.97
C ASN A 101 -16.16 10.37 -13.52
N LYS A 102 -16.40 11.66 -13.25
CA LYS A 102 -16.31 12.31 -11.92
C LYS A 102 -17.09 11.49 -10.88
N ALA A 103 -16.45 10.53 -10.23
CA ALA A 103 -17.04 9.85 -9.09
C ALA A 103 -17.12 10.82 -7.91
N LYS A 104 -18.21 10.77 -7.15
CA LYS A 104 -18.34 11.54 -5.92
C LYS A 104 -17.25 11.06 -4.96
N ARG A 105 -16.38 11.98 -4.52
CA ARG A 105 -15.35 11.73 -3.50
C ARG A 105 -16.02 11.54 -2.14
N LYS A 106 -15.44 10.77 -1.27
CA LYS A 106 -15.76 10.78 0.16
C LYS A 106 -15.23 12.06 0.80
N GLN A 107 -15.98 13.15 0.70
CA GLN A 107 -15.59 14.49 1.19
C GLN A 107 -15.30 14.53 2.69
N ASN A 108 -15.84 13.59 3.46
CA ASN A 108 -15.66 13.52 4.92
C ASN A 108 -14.29 12.96 5.33
N GLU A 109 -13.62 12.16 4.49
CA GLU A 109 -12.36 11.52 4.78
C GLU A 109 -11.18 12.25 4.14
N ILE A 110 -11.36 12.80 2.94
CA ILE A 110 -10.30 13.44 2.15
C ILE A 110 -10.69 14.89 1.81
N LYS A 111 -9.86 15.81 2.27
CA LYS A 111 -10.02 17.26 2.00
C LYS A 111 -9.57 17.65 0.60
N LYS A 112 -8.46 17.07 0.11
CA LYS A 112 -7.84 17.43 -1.16
C LYS A 112 -7.10 16.24 -1.77
N ALA A 113 -7.15 16.13 -3.10
CA ALA A 113 -6.32 15.24 -3.88
C ALA A 113 -5.62 16.07 -4.97
N THR A 114 -4.29 15.93 -5.10
CA THR A 114 -3.50 16.70 -6.07
C THR A 114 -2.19 16.00 -6.39
N PHE A 115 -1.67 16.23 -7.59
CA PHE A 115 -0.32 15.81 -7.97
C PHE A 115 0.71 16.75 -7.35
N GLN A 116 1.81 16.20 -6.87
CA GLN A 116 2.89 16.91 -6.18
C GLN A 116 4.25 16.42 -6.71
N SER A 117 5.13 17.36 -7.05
CA SER A 117 6.51 17.06 -7.45
C SER A 117 7.44 16.76 -6.27
N SER A 118 7.03 17.19 -5.07
CA SER A 118 7.75 16.96 -3.81
C SER A 118 6.80 16.50 -2.71
N LEU A 119 7.33 15.77 -1.73
CA LEU A 119 6.54 15.33 -0.59
C LEU A 119 6.34 16.49 0.40
N PRO A 120 5.11 16.86 0.75
CA PRO A 120 4.85 17.89 1.74
C PRO A 120 5.40 17.53 3.12
N ASN A 121 5.82 18.53 3.90
CA ASN A 121 6.39 18.34 5.25
C ASN A 121 5.44 17.53 6.18
N LYS A 122 4.14 17.80 6.11
CA LYS A 122 3.12 17.06 6.87
C LYS A 122 2.65 15.82 6.12
N ALA A 123 3.56 14.89 5.83
CA ALA A 123 3.24 13.61 5.19
C ALA A 123 3.18 12.46 6.22
N SER A 124 2.36 11.45 5.91
CA SER A 124 2.23 10.25 6.73
C SER A 124 3.54 9.44 6.75
N PRO A 125 3.81 8.66 7.81
CA PRO A 125 5.01 7.83 7.87
C PRO A 125 5.14 6.87 6.67
N SER A 126 4.04 6.25 6.24
CA SER A 126 4.03 5.36 5.06
C SER A 126 4.35 6.11 3.78
N ALA A 127 3.78 7.32 3.58
CA ALA A 127 4.10 8.15 2.42
C ALA A 127 5.58 8.56 2.42
N LYS A 128 6.14 8.96 3.56
CA LYS A 128 7.57 9.28 3.70
C LYS A 128 8.45 8.10 3.32
N TYR A 129 8.14 6.92 3.85
CA TYR A 129 8.89 5.70 3.57
C TYR A 129 8.90 5.37 2.06
N PHE A 130 7.74 5.27 1.44
CA PHE A 130 7.64 4.91 0.04
C PHE A 130 8.19 6.00 -0.89
N TRP A 131 8.01 7.28 -0.55
CA TRP A 131 8.59 8.39 -1.30
C TRP A 131 10.10 8.30 -1.33
N SER A 132 10.74 8.10 -0.18
CA SER A 132 12.20 7.95 -0.10
C SER A 132 12.67 6.72 -0.86
N ALA A 133 12.01 5.58 -0.69
CA ALA A 133 12.37 4.34 -1.37
C ALA A 133 12.28 4.44 -2.91
N ARG A 134 11.29 5.18 -3.43
CA ARG A 134 11.05 5.34 -4.88
C ARG A 134 11.92 6.40 -5.52
N ARG A 135 12.30 7.43 -4.78
CA ARG A 135 13.09 8.58 -5.27
C ARG A 135 14.59 8.47 -4.96
N SER A 136 14.99 7.55 -4.10
CA SER A 136 16.41 7.27 -3.88
C SER A 136 16.99 6.55 -5.10
N PRO A 137 18.19 6.91 -5.58
CA PRO A 137 18.87 6.10 -6.58
C PRO A 137 19.06 4.70 -6.02
N VAL A 138 18.62 3.71 -6.77
CA VAL A 138 18.74 2.30 -6.40
C VAL A 138 20.22 2.01 -6.15
N LYS A 139 20.63 1.91 -4.89
CA LYS A 139 21.91 1.28 -4.58
C LYS A 139 21.81 -0.11 -5.19
N LYS A 140 22.68 -0.42 -6.17
CA LYS A 140 22.75 -1.74 -6.82
C LYS A 140 22.48 -2.81 -5.79
N ALA A 141 21.42 -3.58 -5.98
CA ALA A 141 21.14 -4.72 -5.13
C ALA A 141 22.42 -5.57 -5.03
N PRO A 142 22.81 -6.02 -3.83
CA PRO A 142 23.96 -6.90 -3.72
C PRO A 142 23.71 -8.08 -4.68
N LYS A 143 24.70 -8.39 -5.52
CA LYS A 143 24.65 -9.55 -6.41
C LYS A 143 24.38 -10.76 -5.52
N ILE A 144 23.17 -11.26 -5.52
CA ILE A 144 22.85 -12.56 -4.93
C ILE A 144 23.66 -13.55 -5.75
N ARG A 145 24.74 -14.08 -5.21
CA ARG A 145 25.41 -15.25 -5.78
C ARG A 145 24.36 -16.35 -5.74
N ALA A 146 23.89 -16.75 -6.93
CA ALA A 146 23.10 -17.95 -7.06
C ALA A 146 23.98 -19.12 -6.56
N SER A 147 23.72 -19.57 -5.35
CA SER A 147 24.25 -20.85 -4.89
C SER A 147 23.50 -21.91 -5.68
N THR A 148 24.20 -22.54 -6.61
CA THR A 148 23.68 -23.66 -7.39
C THR A 148 23.58 -24.85 -6.43
N HIS A 149 22.53 -24.90 -5.63
CA HIS A 149 22.10 -26.15 -5.03
C HIS A 149 21.22 -26.86 -6.06
N GLN A 150 21.81 -27.82 -6.73
CA GLN A 150 21.09 -28.83 -7.51
C GLN A 150 20.03 -29.44 -6.58
N LEU A 151 18.78 -29.29 -6.96
CA LEU A 151 17.69 -30.06 -6.36
C LEU A 151 17.93 -31.53 -6.68
N PRO A 152 17.83 -32.46 -5.72
CA PRO A 152 17.93 -33.86 -6.01
C PRO A 152 16.79 -34.31 -6.91
N THR A 153 17.14 -34.85 -8.06
CA THR A 153 16.23 -35.52 -8.99
C THR A 153 15.79 -36.83 -8.33
N ALA A 154 14.68 -36.80 -7.64
CA ALA A 154 13.93 -38.03 -7.27
C ALA A 154 12.48 -37.63 -6.97
N LEU A 155 11.64 -37.95 -7.95
CA LEU A 155 10.32 -38.54 -7.83
C LEU A 155 9.57 -38.30 -9.15
N LEU A 156 9.85 -39.21 -10.07
CA LEU A 156 8.87 -39.71 -11.05
C LEU A 156 8.17 -40.88 -10.44
#